data_8d9df9786731f7d75bc05aed4da871a4
#
_entry.id   8d9df9786731f7d75bc05aed4da871a4
#
_cell.length_a   1.000
_cell.length_b   1.000
_cell.length_c   1.000
_cell.angle_alpha   90.00
_cell.angle_beta   90.00
_cell.angle_gamma   90.00
#
_symmetry.space_group_name_H-M   'P 1'
#
loop_
_entity.id
_entity.type
_entity.pdbx_description
1 polymer ?
#
loop_
_entity_poly.entity_id
_entity_poly.type
_entity_poly.pdbx_seq_one_letter_code
_entity_poly.pdbx_strand_id
1 'polypeptide(L)'
;MKEKSNRIVSLTSICIVLLFLVAAAFLTDKESVQNSPWSLVPPVIAIALALITKEVYSSLFLGILSGALLYSGYNLEGTLNHVFVDGIIHVLSDAWNVGILCFLVILGMMVQLMNKTGGSKAFGDWTKKHIRSRKGSMLATIALGCLIFIDDYFNCLTVGSVMRPVTDQHKISRAKLAYLIDTTAAPVCIIAPISSWAAAVSGFVEGENGMKLFVKTIPYNFYALLSLCMLIFLVLLNVDFGPMKLHEENAVERNDLFTTAERPYGEATEEEGRKGHILDMLVPIFSLIIFCVVGMIYSGGFFTGADFVTAFSKSDASTGLVLGSFGALVVTLFYYFGRNALSFNEGMDCLPEGFKQMVPAILILTFAWSLKAMTDSLGAKEFVAVMVKSSAGSALSFLPVFIFLIAIGLAFATGTSWGTFGILIPIVVAIFQDVDTNMMILSMSACMAGAVCGDHCSPISDTTIMSSAGAQSVHINHVQTQLPYALLVAGVSSISYILAGFLKTPWIPLGIGVVLLFGILLWIKTSQNRSRVKA
;
A
#
# COMPACT_ATOMS: atom_id res chain seq x y z
N MET A 1 -17.49 26.96 13.06
CA MET A 1 -16.92 27.70 11.91
C MET A 1 -16.07 26.83 11.00
N LYS A 2 -15.14 26.01 11.51
CA LYS A 2 -14.31 25.09 10.68
C LYS A 2 -15.14 24.10 9.85
N GLU A 3 -16.17 23.50 10.42
CA GLU A 3 -17.00 22.50 9.73
C GLU A 3 -17.83 23.12 8.59
N LYS A 4 -18.33 24.34 8.79
CA LYS A 4 -19.04 25.10 7.73
C LYS A 4 -18.10 25.53 6.60
N SER A 5 -16.85 25.88 6.93
CA SER A 5 -15.80 26.19 5.95
C SER A 5 -15.41 24.95 5.12
N ASN A 6 -15.24 23.79 5.75
CA ASN A 6 -14.92 22.54 5.05
C ASN A 6 -16.04 22.12 4.09
N ARG A 7 -17.31 22.23 4.50
CA ARG A 7 -18.46 21.94 3.62
C ARG A 7 -18.51 22.84 2.39
N ILE A 8 -18.21 24.15 2.57
CA ILE A 8 -18.16 25.09 1.44
C ILE A 8 -17.03 24.72 0.49
N VAL A 9 -15.84 24.43 1.01
CA VAL A 9 -14.69 24.01 0.19
C VAL A 9 -15.00 22.74 -0.60
N SER A 10 -15.57 21.71 0.04
CA SER A 10 -15.92 20.46 -0.62
C SER A 10 -16.97 20.66 -1.73
N LEU A 11 -18.05 21.40 -1.46
CA LEU A 11 -19.07 21.69 -2.46
C LEU A 11 -18.50 22.51 -3.63
N THR A 12 -17.67 23.50 -3.34
CA THR A 12 -17.03 24.33 -4.38
C THR A 12 -16.13 23.47 -5.27
N SER A 13 -15.34 22.57 -4.68
CA SER A 13 -14.44 21.69 -5.44
C SER A 13 -15.21 20.71 -6.34
N ILE A 14 -16.30 20.14 -5.84
CA ILE A 14 -17.19 19.27 -6.63
C ILE A 14 -17.81 20.08 -7.79
N CYS A 15 -18.30 21.29 -7.53
CA CYS A 15 -18.85 22.17 -8.57
C CYS A 15 -17.80 22.51 -9.65
N ILE A 16 -16.55 22.78 -9.26
CA ILE A 16 -15.46 23.04 -10.21
C ILE A 16 -15.21 21.80 -11.09
N VAL A 17 -15.17 20.60 -10.51
CA VAL A 17 -14.99 19.36 -11.28
C VAL A 17 -16.16 19.14 -12.24
N LEU A 18 -17.39 19.35 -11.82
CA LEU A 18 -18.55 19.22 -12.69
C LEU A 18 -18.52 20.24 -13.85
N LEU A 19 -18.15 21.50 -13.57
CA LEU A 19 -17.96 22.52 -14.60
C LEU A 19 -16.82 22.14 -15.57
N PHE A 20 -15.72 21.60 -15.06
CA PHE A 20 -14.64 21.10 -15.89
C PHE A 20 -15.11 19.97 -16.81
N LEU A 21 -15.89 19.01 -16.31
CA LEU A 21 -16.44 17.90 -17.10
C LEU A 21 -17.41 18.40 -18.17
N VAL A 22 -18.23 19.40 -17.84
CA VAL A 22 -19.10 20.06 -18.83
C VAL A 22 -18.29 20.78 -19.91
N ALA A 23 -17.24 21.50 -19.53
CA ALA A 23 -16.34 22.15 -20.50
C ALA A 23 -15.60 21.11 -21.37
N ALA A 24 -15.15 20.00 -20.76
CA ALA A 24 -14.51 18.90 -21.47
C ALA A 24 -15.43 18.29 -22.53
N ALA A 25 -16.76 18.20 -22.27
CA ALA A 25 -17.73 17.72 -23.22
C ALA A 25 -17.80 18.52 -24.52
N PHE A 26 -17.47 19.81 -24.47
CA PHE A 26 -17.40 20.66 -25.66
C PHE A 26 -16.01 20.65 -26.34
N LEU A 27 -14.98 20.16 -25.66
CA LEU A 27 -13.60 20.21 -26.14
C LEU A 27 -13.09 18.85 -26.60
N THR A 28 -13.79 17.76 -26.27
CA THR A 28 -13.35 16.39 -26.55
C THR A 28 -14.42 15.59 -27.27
N ASP A 29 -13.99 14.69 -28.12
CA ASP A 29 -14.77 13.61 -28.67
C ASP A 29 -14.16 12.25 -28.28
N LYS A 30 -14.88 11.16 -28.52
CA LYS A 30 -14.47 9.82 -28.10
C LYS A 30 -13.10 9.41 -28.67
N GLU A 31 -12.74 9.86 -29.86
CA GLU A 31 -11.48 9.50 -30.52
C GLU A 31 -10.31 10.31 -29.94
N SER A 32 -10.53 11.58 -29.62
CA SER A 32 -9.49 12.46 -29.06
C SER A 32 -9.10 12.13 -27.63
N VAL A 33 -9.96 11.42 -26.89
CA VAL A 33 -9.73 11.05 -25.49
C VAL A 33 -8.87 9.82 -25.36
N GLN A 34 -9.03 8.84 -26.25
CA GLN A 34 -8.31 7.56 -26.16
C GLN A 34 -6.80 7.73 -26.42
N ASN A 35 -5.99 7.01 -25.62
CA ASN A 35 -4.52 7.03 -25.69
C ASN A 35 -3.91 8.44 -25.62
N SER A 36 -4.56 9.36 -24.91
CA SER A 36 -4.20 10.76 -24.82
C SER A 36 -4.04 11.21 -23.37
N PRO A 37 -3.57 12.44 -23.09
CA PRO A 37 -3.52 12.97 -21.72
C PRO A 37 -4.86 12.92 -20.97
N TRP A 38 -6.00 12.91 -21.70
CA TRP A 38 -7.34 12.80 -21.11
C TRP A 38 -7.55 11.47 -20.39
N SER A 39 -6.84 10.41 -20.77
CA SER A 39 -6.90 9.12 -20.09
C SER A 39 -6.43 9.16 -18.63
N LEU A 40 -5.67 10.17 -18.23
CA LEU A 40 -5.22 10.39 -16.85
C LEU A 40 -6.17 11.31 -16.04
N VAL A 41 -7.19 11.89 -16.66
CA VAL A 41 -8.14 12.79 -15.97
C VAL A 41 -8.92 12.09 -14.85
N PRO A 42 -9.45 10.86 -15.00
CA PRO A 42 -10.18 10.19 -13.93
C PRO A 42 -9.39 10.04 -12.62
N PRO A 43 -8.17 9.47 -12.61
CA PRO A 43 -7.39 9.38 -11.38
C PRO A 43 -6.96 10.76 -10.84
N VAL A 44 -6.67 11.73 -11.71
CA VAL A 44 -6.33 13.09 -11.26
C VAL A 44 -7.49 13.74 -10.52
N ILE A 45 -8.74 13.61 -11.03
CA ILE A 45 -9.95 14.10 -10.36
C ILE A 45 -10.12 13.40 -9.00
N ALA A 46 -10.05 12.06 -8.97
CA ALA A 46 -10.21 11.30 -7.74
C ALA A 46 -9.18 11.71 -6.68
N ILE A 47 -7.91 11.82 -7.06
CA ILE A 47 -6.82 12.20 -6.16
C ILE A 47 -6.99 13.64 -5.66
N ALA A 48 -7.21 14.58 -6.57
CA ALA A 48 -7.37 15.99 -6.21
C ALA A 48 -8.55 16.18 -5.25
N LEU A 49 -9.70 15.58 -5.54
CA LEU A 49 -10.86 15.65 -4.66
C LEU A 49 -10.60 15.00 -3.31
N ALA A 50 -9.99 13.79 -3.27
CA ALA A 50 -9.68 13.11 -2.02
C ALA A 50 -8.77 13.95 -1.11
N LEU A 51 -7.77 14.61 -1.67
CA LEU A 51 -6.86 15.48 -0.92
C LEU A 51 -7.52 16.79 -0.44
N ILE A 52 -8.40 17.39 -1.26
CA ILE A 52 -9.08 18.64 -0.92
C ILE A 52 -10.24 18.42 0.05
N THR A 53 -11.11 17.45 -0.26
CA THR A 53 -12.34 17.20 0.50
C THR A 53 -12.11 16.35 1.73
N LYS A 54 -11.02 15.56 1.75
CA LYS A 54 -10.72 14.51 2.74
C LYS A 54 -11.81 13.43 2.81
N GLU A 55 -12.53 13.24 1.72
CA GLU A 55 -13.57 12.25 1.59
C GLU A 55 -13.25 11.36 0.38
N VAL A 56 -13.09 10.05 0.62
CA VAL A 56 -12.53 9.12 -0.36
C VAL A 56 -13.61 8.55 -1.28
N TYR A 57 -14.78 8.18 -0.74
CA TYR A 57 -15.81 7.48 -1.51
C TYR A 57 -16.38 8.31 -2.66
N SER A 58 -16.79 9.55 -2.35
CA SER A 58 -17.32 10.47 -3.39
C SER A 58 -16.23 10.87 -4.38
N SER A 59 -14.98 11.02 -3.91
CA SER A 59 -13.86 11.37 -4.77
C SER A 59 -13.54 10.26 -5.77
N LEU A 60 -13.48 9.02 -5.34
CA LEU A 60 -13.31 7.85 -6.20
C LEU A 60 -14.49 7.72 -7.16
N PHE A 61 -15.74 7.85 -6.66
CA PHE A 61 -16.91 7.74 -7.50
C PHE A 61 -16.98 8.81 -8.59
N LEU A 62 -16.62 10.07 -8.27
CA LEU A 62 -16.53 11.16 -9.26
C LEU A 62 -15.41 10.92 -10.27
N GLY A 63 -14.29 10.32 -9.83
CA GLY A 63 -13.26 9.85 -10.75
C GLY A 63 -13.79 8.78 -11.71
N ILE A 64 -14.46 7.76 -11.20
CA ILE A 64 -15.10 6.69 -12.02
C ILE A 64 -16.09 7.31 -12.99
N LEU A 65 -16.98 8.18 -12.51
CA LEU A 65 -17.99 8.85 -13.35
C LEU A 65 -17.33 9.69 -14.45
N SER A 66 -16.25 10.42 -14.13
CA SER A 66 -15.52 11.22 -15.13
C SER A 66 -14.91 10.35 -16.23
N GLY A 67 -14.33 9.19 -15.86
CA GLY A 67 -13.79 8.24 -16.83
C GLY A 67 -14.87 7.66 -17.74
N ALA A 68 -16.00 7.27 -17.16
CA ALA A 68 -17.13 6.74 -17.92
C ALA A 68 -17.77 7.80 -18.84
N LEU A 69 -17.87 9.06 -18.41
CA LEU A 69 -18.34 10.17 -19.25
C LEU A 69 -17.43 10.39 -20.46
N LEU A 70 -16.11 10.44 -20.22
CA LEU A 70 -15.12 10.59 -21.29
C LEU A 70 -15.17 9.41 -22.27
N TYR A 71 -15.25 8.19 -21.76
CA TYR A 71 -15.29 6.97 -22.58
C TYR A 71 -16.56 6.87 -23.44
N SER A 72 -17.71 7.22 -22.87
CA SER A 72 -19.01 7.12 -23.57
C SER A 72 -19.28 8.31 -24.52
N GLY A 73 -18.41 9.33 -24.53
CA GLY A 73 -18.68 10.59 -25.25
C GLY A 73 -19.90 11.33 -24.68
N TYR A 74 -20.04 11.30 -23.34
CA TYR A 74 -21.12 11.94 -22.58
C TYR A 74 -22.54 11.39 -22.86
N ASN A 75 -22.63 10.17 -23.40
CA ASN A 75 -23.91 9.48 -23.53
C ASN A 75 -24.34 8.90 -22.18
N LEU A 76 -25.54 9.22 -21.70
CA LEU A 76 -26.01 8.81 -20.37
C LEU A 76 -26.08 7.29 -20.20
N GLU A 77 -26.67 6.59 -21.16
CA GLU A 77 -26.80 5.12 -21.14
C GLU A 77 -25.42 4.46 -21.16
N GLY A 78 -24.55 4.91 -22.09
CA GLY A 78 -23.17 4.43 -22.17
C GLY A 78 -22.38 4.70 -20.89
N THR A 79 -22.56 5.87 -20.26
CA THR A 79 -21.90 6.21 -18.99
C THR A 79 -22.35 5.29 -17.87
N LEU A 80 -23.66 5.06 -17.70
CA LEU A 80 -24.19 4.18 -16.65
C LEU A 80 -23.72 2.73 -16.86
N ASN A 81 -23.80 2.22 -18.08
CA ASN A 81 -23.30 0.89 -18.38
C ASN A 81 -21.80 0.76 -18.09
N HIS A 82 -21.00 1.75 -18.48
CA HIS A 82 -19.57 1.70 -18.26
C HIS A 82 -19.21 1.79 -16.76
N VAL A 83 -19.91 2.61 -15.95
CA VAL A 83 -19.73 2.67 -14.50
C VAL A 83 -20.09 1.35 -13.82
N PHE A 84 -21.30 0.83 -14.11
CA PHE A 84 -21.83 -0.28 -13.33
C PHE A 84 -21.48 -1.65 -13.92
N VAL A 85 -21.61 -1.85 -15.24
CA VAL A 85 -21.36 -3.15 -15.87
C VAL A 85 -19.86 -3.37 -16.08
N ASP A 86 -19.21 -2.47 -16.82
CA ASP A 86 -17.78 -2.61 -17.16
C ASP A 86 -16.86 -2.22 -15.98
N GLY A 87 -17.34 -1.39 -15.07
CA GLY A 87 -16.65 -1.02 -13.85
C GLY A 87 -16.96 -1.95 -12.69
N ILE A 88 -17.99 -1.61 -11.89
CA ILE A 88 -18.25 -2.24 -10.57
C ILE A 88 -18.52 -3.75 -10.68
N ILE A 89 -19.42 -4.15 -11.59
CA ILE A 89 -19.78 -5.58 -11.74
C ILE A 89 -18.58 -6.36 -12.28
N HIS A 90 -17.88 -5.83 -13.28
CA HIS A 90 -16.72 -6.48 -13.86
C HIS A 90 -15.63 -6.74 -12.82
N VAL A 91 -15.23 -5.72 -12.03
CA VAL A 91 -14.18 -5.87 -11.02
C VAL A 91 -14.60 -6.79 -9.87
N LEU A 92 -15.89 -6.84 -9.52
CA LEU A 92 -16.43 -7.77 -8.53
C LEU A 92 -16.68 -9.18 -9.08
N SER A 93 -16.60 -9.36 -10.39
CA SER A 93 -16.66 -10.69 -11.05
C SER A 93 -15.27 -11.27 -11.28
N ASP A 94 -14.22 -10.49 -11.08
CA ASP A 94 -12.86 -10.96 -11.21
C ASP A 94 -12.47 -11.82 -10.00
N ALA A 95 -12.04 -13.06 -10.26
CA ALA A 95 -11.74 -14.03 -9.21
C ALA A 95 -10.59 -13.60 -8.30
N TRP A 96 -9.59 -12.87 -8.84
CA TRP A 96 -8.47 -12.38 -8.07
C TRP A 96 -8.90 -11.29 -7.08
N ASN A 97 -9.68 -10.31 -7.56
CA ASN A 97 -10.23 -9.25 -6.72
C ASN A 97 -11.12 -9.81 -5.61
N VAL A 98 -12.05 -10.70 -5.98
CA VAL A 98 -12.96 -11.35 -5.01
C VAL A 98 -12.19 -12.15 -3.97
N GLY A 99 -11.12 -12.85 -4.36
CA GLY A 99 -10.27 -13.56 -3.42
C GLY A 99 -9.63 -12.62 -2.39
N ILE A 100 -9.13 -11.45 -2.80
CA ILE A 100 -8.60 -10.44 -1.86
C ILE A 100 -9.70 -9.95 -0.91
N LEU A 101 -10.92 -9.68 -1.42
CA LEU A 101 -12.04 -9.29 -0.56
C LEU A 101 -12.42 -10.40 0.43
N CYS A 102 -12.46 -11.66 0.00
CA CYS A 102 -12.69 -12.82 0.88
C CYS A 102 -11.62 -12.92 1.98
N PHE A 103 -10.34 -12.74 1.62
CA PHE A 103 -9.25 -12.72 2.59
C PHE A 103 -9.43 -11.61 3.63
N LEU A 104 -9.76 -10.39 3.22
CA LEU A 104 -10.06 -9.26 4.12
C LEU A 104 -11.19 -9.61 5.11
N VAL A 105 -12.28 -10.19 4.60
CA VAL A 105 -13.41 -10.60 5.43
C VAL A 105 -12.99 -11.64 6.47
N ILE A 106 -12.27 -12.68 6.05
CA ILE A 106 -11.79 -13.72 6.97
C ILE A 106 -10.83 -13.14 8.01
N LEU A 107 -9.96 -12.23 7.60
CA LEU A 107 -9.06 -11.54 8.52
C LEU A 107 -9.85 -10.72 9.56
N GLY A 108 -10.87 -9.97 9.14
CA GLY A 108 -11.75 -9.23 10.05
C GLY A 108 -12.44 -10.16 11.05
N MET A 109 -12.91 -11.33 10.60
CA MET A 109 -13.49 -12.37 11.46
C MET A 109 -12.48 -12.85 12.51
N MET A 110 -11.24 -13.13 12.09
CA MET A 110 -10.17 -13.57 13.00
C MET A 110 -9.81 -12.49 14.03
N VAL A 111 -9.73 -11.24 13.60
CA VAL A 111 -9.49 -10.09 14.50
C VAL A 111 -10.60 -9.97 15.54
N GLN A 112 -11.88 -10.09 15.13
CA GLN A 112 -13.01 -10.02 16.04
C GLN A 112 -13.01 -11.18 17.05
N LEU A 113 -12.70 -12.39 16.60
CA LEU A 113 -12.51 -13.55 17.49
C LEU A 113 -11.40 -13.33 18.52
N MET A 114 -10.23 -12.81 18.10
CA MET A 114 -9.13 -12.48 19.01
C MET A 114 -9.50 -11.40 20.03
N ASN A 115 -10.26 -10.38 19.61
CA ASN A 115 -10.74 -9.33 20.51
C ASN A 115 -11.76 -9.86 21.52
N LYS A 116 -12.73 -10.67 21.08
CA LYS A 116 -13.79 -11.25 21.92
C LYS A 116 -13.24 -12.20 22.98
N THR A 117 -12.16 -12.93 22.71
CA THR A 117 -11.48 -13.78 23.69
C THR A 117 -10.65 -12.98 24.69
N GLY A 118 -10.39 -11.69 24.45
CA GLY A 118 -9.44 -10.88 25.22
C GLY A 118 -7.98 -11.20 24.90
N GLY A 119 -7.70 -11.94 23.81
CA GLY A 119 -6.36 -12.29 23.36
C GLY A 119 -5.50 -11.07 23.06
N SER A 120 -6.06 -10.07 22.39
CA SER A 120 -5.39 -8.79 22.09
C SER A 120 -4.98 -8.06 23.38
N LYS A 121 -5.86 -8.02 24.39
CA LYS A 121 -5.59 -7.42 25.71
C LYS A 121 -4.49 -8.19 26.45
N ALA A 122 -4.57 -9.52 26.47
CA ALA A 122 -3.57 -10.37 27.12
C ALA A 122 -2.19 -10.25 26.45
N PHE A 123 -2.13 -10.18 25.11
CA PHE A 123 -0.91 -9.92 24.38
C PHE A 123 -0.38 -8.52 24.68
N GLY A 124 -1.25 -7.54 24.71
CA GLY A 124 -0.90 -6.19 25.12
C GLY A 124 -0.31 -6.11 26.53
N ASP A 125 -0.88 -6.80 27.52
CA ASP A 125 -0.37 -6.86 28.88
C ASP A 125 1.00 -7.60 28.96
N TRP A 126 1.21 -8.59 28.09
CA TRP A 126 2.50 -9.26 27.94
C TRP A 126 3.55 -8.33 27.32
N THR A 127 3.19 -7.62 26.23
CA THR A 127 4.12 -6.68 25.57
C THR A 127 4.49 -5.51 26.47
N LYS A 128 3.59 -5.02 27.33
CA LYS A 128 3.92 -4.04 28.37
C LYS A 128 5.07 -4.50 29.29
N LYS A 129 5.16 -5.80 29.53
CA LYS A 129 6.22 -6.37 30.37
C LYS A 129 7.56 -6.52 29.63
N HIS A 130 7.53 -6.77 28.32
CA HIS A 130 8.70 -7.12 27.51
C HIS A 130 9.15 -5.95 26.62
N ILE A 131 8.21 -5.27 25.97
CA ILE A 131 8.47 -4.07 25.16
C ILE A 131 8.18 -2.86 26.05
N ARG A 132 9.22 -2.32 26.68
CA ARG A 132 9.10 -1.26 27.67
C ARG A 132 9.19 0.16 27.09
N SER A 133 9.30 0.31 25.80
CA SER A 133 9.50 1.61 25.19
C SER A 133 8.73 1.77 23.87
N ARG A 134 8.30 2.99 23.63
CA ARG A 134 7.68 3.39 22.37
C ARG A 134 8.57 3.09 21.15
N LYS A 135 9.88 3.33 21.27
CA LYS A 135 10.86 2.96 20.25
C LYS A 135 10.92 1.46 20.02
N GLY A 136 10.89 0.66 21.09
CA GLY A 136 10.88 -0.79 21.02
C GLY A 136 9.64 -1.32 20.27
N SER A 137 8.47 -0.71 20.50
CA SER A 137 7.24 -1.08 19.79
C SER A 137 7.34 -0.79 18.27
N MET A 138 7.84 0.38 17.89
CA MET A 138 8.07 0.71 16.47
C MET A 138 9.11 -0.20 15.83
N LEU A 139 10.24 -0.48 16.49
CA LEU A 139 11.26 -1.40 15.98
C LEU A 139 10.74 -2.83 15.85
N ALA A 140 9.92 -3.29 16.79
CA ALA A 140 9.28 -4.59 16.70
C ALA A 140 8.28 -4.67 15.52
N THR A 141 7.54 -3.58 15.26
CA THR A 141 6.67 -3.48 14.08
C THR A 141 7.47 -3.57 12.79
N ILE A 142 8.57 -2.81 12.68
CA ILE A 142 9.48 -2.85 11.52
C ILE A 142 10.07 -4.25 11.35
N ALA A 143 10.55 -4.88 12.43
CA ALA A 143 11.13 -6.22 12.38
C ALA A 143 10.11 -7.27 11.90
N LEU A 144 8.87 -7.21 12.41
CA LEU A 144 7.80 -8.11 11.97
C LEU A 144 7.45 -7.88 10.49
N GLY A 145 7.35 -6.61 10.05
CA GLY A 145 7.12 -6.27 8.65
C GLY A 145 8.23 -6.81 7.75
N CYS A 146 9.50 -6.69 8.17
CA CYS A 146 10.62 -7.27 7.42
C CYS A 146 10.62 -8.81 7.41
N LEU A 147 10.07 -9.47 8.41
CA LEU A 147 9.96 -10.92 8.47
C LEU A 147 8.85 -11.47 7.55
N ILE A 148 7.80 -10.69 7.32
CA ILE A 148 6.69 -11.05 6.43
C ILE A 148 6.96 -10.49 5.03
N PHE A 149 8.03 -10.91 4.40
CA PHE A 149 8.51 -10.41 3.10
C PHE A 149 7.89 -11.11 1.88
N ILE A 150 7.02 -12.04 2.10
CA ILE A 150 6.53 -12.98 1.09
C ILE A 150 5.61 -12.30 0.07
N ASP A 151 4.68 -11.49 0.60
CA ASP A 151 3.68 -10.76 -0.17
C ASP A 151 3.28 -9.49 0.57
N ASP A 152 3.14 -8.39 -0.16
CA ASP A 152 2.89 -7.06 0.38
C ASP A 152 1.47 -6.91 0.96
N TYR A 153 0.46 -7.49 0.33
CA TYR A 153 -0.91 -7.47 0.84
C TYR A 153 -1.04 -8.25 2.16
N PHE A 154 -0.44 -9.43 2.19
CA PHE A 154 -0.39 -10.24 3.41
C PHE A 154 0.36 -9.52 4.54
N ASN A 155 1.47 -8.85 4.22
CA ASN A 155 2.23 -8.03 5.16
C ASN A 155 1.35 -6.93 5.77
N CYS A 156 0.71 -6.10 4.93
CA CYS A 156 -0.11 -4.97 5.37
C CYS A 156 -1.15 -5.38 6.43
N LEU A 157 -1.88 -6.44 6.16
CA LEU A 157 -3.00 -6.85 7.00
C LEU A 157 -2.54 -7.60 8.26
N THR A 158 -1.51 -8.46 8.11
CA THR A 158 -1.01 -9.27 9.23
C THR A 158 -0.24 -8.44 10.23
N VAL A 159 0.74 -7.63 9.80
CA VAL A 159 1.50 -6.75 10.70
C VAL A 159 0.58 -5.79 11.42
N GLY A 160 -0.40 -5.23 10.70
CA GLY A 160 -1.38 -4.32 11.28
C GLY A 160 -2.20 -4.96 12.39
N SER A 161 -2.79 -6.12 12.13
CA SER A 161 -3.61 -6.83 13.13
C SER A 161 -2.82 -7.22 14.38
N VAL A 162 -1.57 -7.64 14.21
CA VAL A 162 -0.66 -8.07 15.29
C VAL A 162 -0.15 -6.89 16.12
N MET A 163 0.32 -5.83 15.45
CA MET A 163 1.07 -4.76 16.13
C MET A 163 0.18 -3.62 16.62
N ARG A 164 -1.06 -3.51 16.11
CA ARG A 164 -2.01 -2.47 16.53
C ARG A 164 -2.21 -2.42 18.06
N PRO A 165 -2.53 -3.52 18.77
CA PRO A 165 -2.70 -3.46 20.22
C PRO A 165 -1.43 -3.02 20.95
N VAL A 166 -0.26 -3.39 20.42
CA VAL A 166 1.04 -3.03 20.98
C VAL A 166 1.33 -1.54 20.81
N THR A 167 1.11 -1.03 19.60
CA THR A 167 1.35 0.39 19.29
C THR A 167 0.38 1.32 20.00
N ASP A 168 -0.89 0.92 20.15
CA ASP A 168 -1.90 1.67 20.90
C ASP A 168 -1.46 1.88 22.35
N GLN A 169 -0.98 0.83 23.01
CA GLN A 169 -0.51 0.92 24.41
C GLN A 169 0.69 1.85 24.57
N HIS A 170 1.53 1.93 23.55
CA HIS A 170 2.69 2.81 23.54
C HIS A 170 2.41 4.19 22.97
N LYS A 171 1.13 4.55 22.81
CA LYS A 171 0.67 5.86 22.32
C LYS A 171 1.30 6.24 20.98
N ILE A 172 1.37 5.30 20.07
CA ILE A 172 1.77 5.51 18.69
C ILE A 172 0.48 5.74 17.89
N SER A 173 0.42 6.80 17.09
CA SER A 173 -0.78 7.10 16.31
C SER A 173 -1.07 6.02 15.27
N ARG A 174 -2.35 5.84 14.95
CA ARG A 174 -2.79 4.90 13.92
C ARG A 174 -2.21 5.23 12.54
N ALA A 175 -2.04 6.51 12.24
CA ALA A 175 -1.36 6.97 11.03
C ALA A 175 0.12 6.55 11.01
N LYS A 176 0.82 6.63 12.15
CA LYS A 176 2.22 6.18 12.25
C LYS A 176 2.33 4.67 12.09
N LEU A 177 1.42 3.91 12.71
CA LEU A 177 1.37 2.46 12.52
C LEU A 177 1.14 2.10 11.05
N ALA A 178 0.16 2.74 10.38
CA ALA A 178 -0.10 2.52 8.97
C ALA A 178 1.14 2.82 8.09
N TYR A 179 1.87 3.90 8.39
CA TYR A 179 3.12 4.22 7.71
C TYR A 179 4.22 3.15 7.93
N LEU A 180 4.37 2.64 9.18
CA LEU A 180 5.34 1.57 9.46
C LEU A 180 5.01 0.28 8.67
N ILE A 181 3.73 -0.06 8.59
CA ILE A 181 3.24 -1.22 7.86
C ILE A 181 3.51 -1.05 6.36
N ASP A 182 3.00 0.02 5.76
CA ASP A 182 3.08 0.29 4.33
C ASP A 182 4.54 0.31 3.85
N THR A 183 5.41 1.01 4.60
CA THR A 183 6.84 1.11 4.28
C THR A 183 7.60 -0.21 4.50
N THR A 184 7.07 -1.19 5.23
CA THR A 184 7.66 -2.53 5.36
C THR A 184 6.95 -3.59 4.52
N ALA A 185 5.92 -3.24 3.76
CA ALA A 185 5.22 -4.15 2.86
C ALA A 185 5.92 -4.20 1.49
N ALA A 186 5.45 -3.43 0.52
CA ALA A 186 6.01 -3.43 -0.83
C ALA A 186 7.53 -3.14 -0.89
N PRO A 187 8.11 -2.18 -0.13
CA PRO A 187 9.56 -1.97 -0.12
C PRO A 187 10.37 -3.19 0.31
N VAL A 188 9.87 -4.00 1.23
CA VAL A 188 10.56 -5.23 1.64
C VAL A 188 10.39 -6.33 0.57
N CYS A 189 9.19 -6.48 0.02
CA CYS A 189 8.92 -7.50 -1.00
C CYS A 189 9.75 -7.33 -2.27
N ILE A 190 9.98 -6.07 -2.72
CA ILE A 190 10.79 -5.81 -3.94
C ILE A 190 12.30 -5.95 -3.76
N ILE A 191 12.77 -6.16 -2.53
CA ILE A 191 14.18 -6.47 -2.23
C ILE A 191 14.35 -7.88 -1.65
N ALA A 192 13.27 -8.62 -1.47
CA ALA A 192 13.29 -9.99 -0.99
C ALA A 192 13.41 -10.98 -2.16
N PRO A 193 14.45 -11.83 -2.19
CA PRO A 193 14.68 -12.72 -3.34
C PRO A 193 13.64 -13.83 -3.48
N ILE A 194 12.83 -14.07 -2.44
CA ILE A 194 11.74 -15.06 -2.45
C ILE A 194 10.45 -14.33 -2.08
N SER A 195 9.86 -13.63 -3.06
CA SER A 195 8.63 -12.88 -2.90
C SER A 195 7.74 -13.02 -4.13
N SER A 196 6.46 -12.67 -4.01
CA SER A 196 5.56 -12.57 -5.15
C SER A 196 6.09 -11.62 -6.24
N TRP A 197 6.81 -10.56 -5.84
CA TRP A 197 7.45 -9.60 -6.74
C TRP A 197 8.64 -10.19 -7.50
N ALA A 198 9.52 -10.92 -6.81
CA ALA A 198 10.66 -11.60 -7.43
C ALA A 198 10.19 -12.55 -8.55
N ALA A 199 9.08 -13.21 -8.30
CA ALA A 199 8.41 -14.08 -9.24
C ALA A 199 7.91 -13.35 -10.47
N ALA A 200 7.08 -12.33 -10.25
CA ALA A 200 6.47 -11.56 -11.34
C ALA A 200 7.53 -10.92 -12.24
N VAL A 201 8.54 -10.27 -11.64
CA VAL A 201 9.61 -9.59 -12.37
C VAL A 201 10.47 -10.58 -13.15
N SER A 202 10.74 -11.77 -12.58
CA SER A 202 11.48 -12.83 -13.28
C SER A 202 10.80 -13.32 -14.56
N GLY A 203 9.47 -13.26 -14.60
CA GLY A 203 8.67 -13.68 -15.75
C GLY A 203 8.74 -12.73 -16.97
N PHE A 204 9.28 -11.51 -16.81
CA PHE A 204 9.38 -10.55 -17.91
C PHE A 204 10.67 -10.68 -18.73
N VAL A 205 11.64 -11.45 -18.28
CA VAL A 205 12.93 -11.58 -18.95
C VAL A 205 13.05 -12.96 -19.58
N GLU A 206 12.89 -13.03 -20.89
CA GLU A 206 13.05 -14.28 -21.66
C GLU A 206 14.53 -14.64 -21.86
N GLY A 207 14.85 -15.92 -21.75
CA GLY A 207 16.17 -16.47 -22.11
C GLY A 207 17.28 -16.31 -21.08
N GLU A 208 17.12 -15.52 -20.02
CA GLU A 208 18.03 -15.41 -18.88
C GLU A 208 17.37 -15.95 -17.59
N ASN A 209 18.21 -16.26 -16.58
CA ASN A 209 17.68 -16.57 -15.25
C ASN A 209 17.12 -15.27 -14.62
N GLY A 210 15.82 -15.01 -14.82
CA GLY A 210 15.13 -13.81 -14.37
C GLY A 210 15.28 -13.58 -12.86
N MET A 211 15.31 -14.66 -12.06
CA MET A 211 15.58 -14.58 -10.61
C MET A 211 16.98 -14.01 -10.33
N LYS A 212 17.99 -14.42 -11.10
CA LYS A 212 19.36 -13.88 -10.96
C LYS A 212 19.40 -12.39 -11.31
N LEU A 213 18.66 -11.98 -12.32
CA LEU A 213 18.52 -10.56 -12.68
C LEU A 213 17.81 -9.78 -11.59
N PHE A 214 16.70 -10.29 -11.06
CA PHE A 214 16.00 -9.66 -9.95
C PHE A 214 16.94 -9.45 -8.74
N VAL A 215 17.68 -10.47 -8.32
CA VAL A 215 18.64 -10.34 -7.20
C VAL A 215 19.68 -9.25 -7.48
N LYS A 216 20.14 -9.10 -8.72
CA LYS A 216 21.07 -8.02 -9.10
C LYS A 216 20.44 -6.62 -9.04
N THR A 217 19.11 -6.48 -9.13
CA THR A 217 18.42 -5.19 -8.99
C THR A 217 18.35 -4.71 -7.53
N ILE A 218 18.41 -5.63 -6.55
CA ILE A 218 18.22 -5.32 -5.12
C ILE A 218 19.14 -4.18 -4.62
N PRO A 219 20.46 -4.20 -4.86
CA PRO A 219 21.34 -3.14 -4.36
C PRO A 219 21.08 -1.77 -5.00
N TYR A 220 20.45 -1.73 -6.16
CA TYR A 220 20.04 -0.52 -6.87
C TYR A 220 18.65 -0.03 -6.47
N ASN A 221 17.91 -0.78 -5.65
CA ASN A 221 16.57 -0.36 -5.24
C ASN A 221 16.63 0.70 -4.15
N PHE A 222 17.05 1.93 -4.57
CA PHE A 222 17.34 3.01 -3.62
C PHE A 222 16.12 3.42 -2.82
N TYR A 223 14.91 3.47 -3.43
CA TYR A 223 13.72 3.87 -2.70
C TYR A 223 13.39 2.90 -1.57
N ALA A 224 13.38 1.61 -1.82
CA ALA A 224 13.11 0.60 -0.80
C ALA A 224 14.15 0.64 0.33
N LEU A 225 15.44 0.64 -0.03
CA LEU A 225 16.53 0.63 0.95
C LEU A 225 16.55 1.92 1.79
N LEU A 226 16.37 3.09 1.16
CA LEU A 226 16.32 4.38 1.85
C LEU A 226 15.03 4.55 2.67
N SER A 227 13.90 3.97 2.25
CA SER A 227 12.67 3.95 3.04
C SER A 227 12.83 3.18 4.34
N LEU A 228 13.49 2.01 4.30
CA LEU A 228 13.83 1.25 5.52
C LEU A 228 14.82 2.00 6.41
N CYS A 229 15.84 2.67 5.83
CA CYS A 229 16.72 3.56 6.58
C CYS A 229 15.94 4.71 7.23
N MET A 230 14.99 5.30 6.49
CA MET A 230 14.12 6.36 7.00
C MET A 230 13.34 5.91 8.23
N LEU A 231 12.71 4.72 8.20
CA LEU A 231 12.01 4.16 9.36
C LEU A 231 12.92 4.07 10.59
N ILE A 232 14.11 3.49 10.42
CA ILE A 232 15.08 3.33 11.51
C ILE A 232 15.52 4.70 12.05
N PHE A 233 15.84 5.65 11.18
CA PHE A 233 16.29 6.98 11.58
C PHE A 233 15.19 7.76 12.31
N LEU A 234 13.93 7.71 11.85
CA LEU A 234 12.81 8.34 12.55
C LEU A 234 12.65 7.81 13.97
N VAL A 235 12.75 6.49 14.14
CA VAL A 235 12.63 5.84 15.46
C VAL A 235 13.82 6.18 16.36
N LEU A 236 15.06 6.08 15.86
CA LEU A 236 16.26 6.33 16.65
C LEU A 236 16.40 7.80 17.04
N LEU A 237 16.18 8.71 16.10
CA LEU A 237 16.25 10.16 16.32
C LEU A 237 15.03 10.69 17.08
N ASN A 238 13.94 9.93 17.16
CA ASN A 238 12.66 10.35 17.73
C ASN A 238 12.20 11.67 17.11
N VAL A 239 12.10 11.71 15.80
CA VAL A 239 11.72 12.89 15.03
C VAL A 239 10.56 12.55 14.10
N ASP A 240 9.56 13.42 14.10
CA ASP A 240 8.49 13.41 13.14
C ASP A 240 8.29 14.81 12.58
N PHE A 241 7.84 14.92 11.32
CA PHE A 241 7.65 16.20 10.65
C PHE A 241 6.38 16.16 9.78
N GLY A 242 6.00 17.32 9.26
CA GLY A 242 4.75 17.45 8.50
C GLY A 242 3.52 17.07 9.33
N PRO A 243 2.44 16.60 8.70
CA PRO A 243 1.21 16.21 9.40
C PRO A 243 1.42 15.08 10.43
N MET A 244 2.34 14.16 10.18
CA MET A 244 2.63 13.05 11.11
C MET A 244 3.02 13.55 12.50
N LYS A 245 3.76 14.66 12.59
CA LYS A 245 4.15 15.24 13.87
C LYS A 245 2.94 15.57 14.74
N LEU A 246 1.89 16.15 14.15
CA LEU A 246 0.67 16.48 14.87
C LEU A 246 -0.05 15.22 15.37
N HIS A 247 -0.10 14.16 14.55
CA HIS A 247 -0.70 12.89 14.95
C HIS A 247 0.05 12.25 16.13
N GLU A 248 1.36 12.29 16.09
CA GLU A 248 2.22 11.75 17.14
C GLU A 248 2.17 12.58 18.44
N GLU A 249 2.13 13.91 18.35
CA GLU A 249 1.95 14.79 19.51
C GLU A 249 0.57 14.56 20.17
N ASN A 250 -0.51 14.45 19.39
CA ASN A 250 -1.84 14.14 19.94
C ASN A 250 -1.91 12.76 20.58
N ALA A 251 -1.25 11.75 19.99
CA ALA A 251 -1.21 10.40 20.55
C ALA A 251 -0.49 10.38 21.91
N VAL A 252 0.62 11.12 22.05
CA VAL A 252 1.42 11.16 23.28
C VAL A 252 0.77 12.02 24.37
N GLU A 253 0.37 13.25 24.02
CA GLU A 253 -0.06 14.26 24.99
C GLU A 253 -1.54 14.12 25.37
N ARG A 254 -2.39 13.76 24.39
CA ARG A 254 -3.85 13.71 24.57
C ARG A 254 -4.41 12.30 24.58
N ASN A 255 -3.58 11.28 24.38
CA ASN A 255 -3.98 9.88 24.20
C ASN A 255 -4.98 9.71 23.04
N ASP A 256 -4.92 10.61 22.03
CA ASP A 256 -5.75 10.56 20.83
C ASP A 256 -4.94 9.94 19.68
N LEU A 257 -5.18 8.66 19.43
CA LEU A 257 -4.47 7.89 18.42
C LEU A 257 -4.89 8.23 16.98
N PHE A 258 -6.00 8.95 16.80
CA PHE A 258 -6.58 9.22 15.49
C PHE A 258 -6.43 10.66 15.01
N THR A 259 -6.35 11.62 15.93
CA THR A 259 -6.29 13.08 15.66
C THR A 259 -7.58 13.66 15.03
N THR A 260 -8.31 12.89 14.25
CA THR A 260 -9.61 13.26 13.65
C THR A 260 -10.75 12.56 14.39
N ALA A 261 -11.98 13.08 14.21
CA ALA A 261 -13.15 12.51 14.86
C ALA A 261 -13.65 11.20 14.23
N GLU A 262 -13.15 10.91 13.03
CA GLU A 262 -13.59 9.74 12.26
C GLU A 262 -13.06 8.46 12.88
N ARG A 263 -13.93 7.45 12.96
CA ARG A 263 -13.64 6.09 13.45
C ARG A 263 -14.19 5.06 12.48
N PRO A 264 -13.55 4.90 11.29
CA PRO A 264 -14.11 4.09 10.20
C PRO A 264 -14.28 2.60 10.56
N TYR A 265 -13.55 2.12 11.56
CA TYR A 265 -13.58 0.72 12.00
C TYR A 265 -14.30 0.55 13.35
N GLY A 266 -15.02 1.59 13.82
CA GLY A 266 -15.66 1.61 15.13
C GLY A 266 -14.66 1.75 16.29
N GLU A 267 -15.18 2.01 17.48
CA GLU A 267 -14.40 1.81 18.70
C GLU A 267 -14.37 0.30 18.94
N ALA A 268 -13.16 -0.26 19.11
CA ALA A 268 -13.05 -1.63 19.59
C ALA A 268 -13.74 -1.64 20.97
N THR A 269 -14.93 -2.18 21.04
CA THR A 269 -15.61 -2.40 22.31
C THR A 269 -14.74 -3.40 23.07
N GLU A 270 -13.87 -2.90 23.95
CA GLU A 270 -13.27 -3.73 24.98
C GLU A 270 -14.44 -4.20 25.84
N GLU A 271 -14.93 -5.41 25.61
CA GLU A 271 -15.78 -6.02 26.62
C GLU A 271 -14.98 -6.13 27.90
N GLU A 272 -15.29 -5.26 28.85
CA GLU A 272 -14.74 -5.32 30.20
C GLU A 272 -15.07 -6.68 30.78
N GLY A 273 -14.09 -7.53 30.91
CA GLY A 273 -14.28 -8.69 31.78
C GLY A 273 -13.58 -10.00 31.42
N ARG A 274 -13.30 -10.32 30.16
CA ARG A 274 -12.64 -11.61 29.88
C ARG A 274 -11.12 -11.51 30.03
N LYS A 275 -10.58 -12.33 30.93
CA LYS A 275 -9.12 -12.55 31.05
C LYS A 275 -8.71 -13.52 29.93
N GLY A 276 -8.35 -13.00 28.77
CA GLY A 276 -7.75 -13.77 27.68
C GLY A 276 -6.39 -14.34 28.07
N HIS A 277 -5.91 -15.24 27.25
CA HIS A 277 -4.56 -15.77 27.34
C HIS A 277 -3.73 -15.31 26.12
N ILE A 278 -2.42 -15.16 26.26
CA ILE A 278 -1.53 -14.76 25.16
C ILE A 278 -1.69 -15.68 23.94
N LEU A 279 -1.88 -16.97 24.16
CA LEU A 279 -2.10 -17.94 23.09
C LEU A 279 -3.41 -17.71 22.33
N ASP A 280 -4.37 -16.96 22.90
CA ASP A 280 -5.60 -16.59 22.17
C ASP A 280 -5.34 -15.58 21.06
N MET A 281 -4.17 -14.94 21.06
CA MET A 281 -3.70 -14.11 19.96
C MET A 281 -2.62 -14.82 19.13
N LEU A 282 -1.67 -15.49 19.77
CA LEU A 282 -0.54 -16.11 19.05
C LEU A 282 -0.97 -17.28 18.16
N VAL A 283 -1.88 -18.14 18.63
CA VAL A 283 -2.34 -19.30 17.84
C VAL A 283 -3.02 -18.89 16.53
N PRO A 284 -4.00 -17.95 16.51
CA PRO A 284 -4.57 -17.45 15.27
C PRO A 284 -3.54 -16.86 14.32
N ILE A 285 -2.60 -16.05 14.83
CA ILE A 285 -1.60 -15.36 14.03
C ILE A 285 -0.62 -16.36 13.40
N PHE A 286 -0.05 -17.28 14.20
CA PHE A 286 0.84 -18.30 13.66
C PHE A 286 0.12 -19.25 12.71
N SER A 287 -1.14 -19.60 13.00
CA SER A 287 -1.97 -20.36 12.06
C SER A 287 -2.15 -19.61 10.75
N LEU A 288 -2.45 -18.31 10.80
CA LEU A 288 -2.60 -17.48 9.61
C LEU A 288 -1.32 -17.48 8.77
N ILE A 289 -0.16 -17.22 9.39
CA ILE A 289 1.13 -17.21 8.69
C ILE A 289 1.42 -18.56 8.05
N ILE A 290 1.32 -19.65 8.82
CA ILE A 290 1.62 -21.01 8.35
C ILE A 290 0.67 -21.39 7.21
N PHE A 291 -0.63 -21.24 7.39
CA PHE A 291 -1.61 -21.65 6.40
C PHE A 291 -1.58 -20.78 5.14
N CYS A 292 -1.30 -19.46 5.25
CA CYS A 292 -1.13 -18.62 4.07
C CYS A 292 0.14 -18.99 3.29
N VAL A 293 1.27 -19.28 3.96
CA VAL A 293 2.47 -19.80 3.29
C VAL A 293 2.16 -21.12 2.58
N VAL A 294 1.48 -22.05 3.26
CA VAL A 294 1.08 -23.33 2.65
C VAL A 294 0.12 -23.11 1.48
N GLY A 295 -0.85 -22.21 1.61
CA GLY A 295 -1.79 -21.85 0.55
C GLY A 295 -1.08 -21.27 -0.68
N MET A 296 -0.10 -20.41 -0.47
CA MET A 296 0.69 -19.82 -1.57
C MET A 296 1.53 -20.86 -2.29
N ILE A 297 2.30 -21.71 -1.59
CA ILE A 297 3.08 -22.76 -2.26
C ILE A 297 2.18 -23.84 -2.89
N TYR A 298 0.97 -24.05 -2.33
CA TYR A 298 -0.03 -24.93 -2.94
C TYR A 298 -0.50 -24.38 -4.28
N SER A 299 -0.92 -23.11 -4.34
CA SER A 299 -1.37 -22.47 -5.58
C SER A 299 -0.27 -22.43 -6.64
N GLY A 300 0.99 -22.38 -6.25
CA GLY A 300 2.15 -22.41 -7.14
C GLY A 300 2.66 -23.79 -7.55
N GLY A 301 1.97 -24.88 -7.13
CA GLY A 301 2.25 -26.23 -7.60
C GLY A 301 3.34 -27.00 -6.83
N PHE A 302 3.65 -26.61 -5.59
CA PHE A 302 4.62 -27.33 -4.74
C PHE A 302 4.25 -28.81 -4.57
N PHE A 303 2.99 -29.09 -4.27
CA PHE A 303 2.50 -30.44 -4.07
C PHE A 303 2.34 -31.26 -5.36
N THR A 304 2.53 -30.62 -6.52
CA THR A 304 2.54 -31.27 -7.84
C THR A 304 3.95 -31.43 -8.42
N GLY A 305 4.99 -31.14 -7.61
CA GLY A 305 6.38 -31.42 -7.95
C GLY A 305 7.25 -30.20 -8.26
N ALA A 306 6.73 -28.98 -8.12
CA ALA A 306 7.55 -27.78 -8.20
C ALA A 306 8.43 -27.66 -6.95
N ASP A 307 9.67 -27.18 -7.10
CA ASP A 307 10.50 -26.83 -5.94
C ASP A 307 9.90 -25.60 -5.21
N PHE A 308 10.32 -25.37 -3.97
CA PHE A 308 9.78 -24.33 -3.12
C PHE A 308 9.89 -22.91 -3.76
N VAL A 309 11.03 -22.60 -4.37
CA VAL A 309 11.26 -21.29 -4.99
C VAL A 309 10.35 -21.10 -6.21
N THR A 310 10.25 -22.12 -7.06
CA THR A 310 9.38 -22.11 -8.23
C THR A 310 7.91 -22.04 -7.84
N ALA A 311 7.47 -22.80 -6.84
CA ALA A 311 6.10 -22.78 -6.35
C ALA A 311 5.75 -21.40 -5.78
N PHE A 312 6.65 -20.82 -4.98
CA PHE A 312 6.48 -19.47 -4.47
C PHE A 312 6.40 -18.43 -5.60
N SER A 313 7.25 -18.57 -6.60
CA SER A 313 7.32 -17.66 -7.73
C SER A 313 6.10 -17.72 -8.66
N LYS A 314 5.42 -18.86 -8.73
CA LYS A 314 4.20 -19.07 -9.53
C LYS A 314 2.92 -19.00 -8.68
N SER A 315 3.02 -18.63 -7.40
CA SER A 315 1.85 -18.60 -6.52
C SER A 315 0.82 -17.57 -6.98
N ASP A 316 -0.44 -17.97 -6.95
CA ASP A 316 -1.56 -17.05 -6.98
C ASP A 316 -1.84 -16.58 -5.54
N ALA A 317 -1.42 -15.33 -5.25
CA ALA A 317 -1.56 -14.75 -3.91
C ALA A 317 -3.02 -14.69 -3.48
N SER A 318 -3.94 -14.33 -4.37
CA SER A 318 -5.37 -14.26 -4.07
C SER A 318 -5.91 -15.61 -3.60
N THR A 319 -5.72 -16.66 -4.40
CA THR A 319 -6.14 -18.03 -4.05
C THR A 319 -5.43 -18.55 -2.81
N GLY A 320 -4.11 -18.34 -2.72
CA GLY A 320 -3.29 -18.78 -1.59
C GLY A 320 -3.71 -18.15 -0.26
N LEU A 321 -4.01 -16.85 -0.26
CA LEU A 321 -4.45 -16.11 0.92
C LEU A 321 -5.86 -16.54 1.38
N VAL A 322 -6.80 -16.76 0.45
CA VAL A 322 -8.14 -17.25 0.81
C VAL A 322 -8.07 -18.63 1.45
N LEU A 323 -7.41 -19.59 0.80
CA LEU A 323 -7.30 -20.97 1.33
C LEU A 323 -6.57 -20.98 2.67
N GLY A 324 -5.47 -20.22 2.77
CA GLY A 324 -4.68 -20.13 3.99
C GLY A 324 -5.46 -19.50 5.13
N SER A 325 -6.09 -18.35 4.91
CA SER A 325 -6.86 -17.66 5.95
C SER A 325 -8.08 -18.47 6.40
N PHE A 326 -8.75 -19.17 5.47
CA PHE A 326 -9.86 -20.07 5.84
C PHE A 326 -9.37 -21.23 6.71
N GLY A 327 -8.25 -21.87 6.36
CA GLY A 327 -7.63 -22.91 7.21
C GLY A 327 -7.28 -22.39 8.60
N ALA A 328 -6.72 -21.17 8.68
CA ALA A 328 -6.40 -20.52 9.94
C ALA A 328 -7.64 -20.18 10.77
N LEU A 329 -8.73 -19.71 10.13
CA LEU A 329 -10.02 -19.46 10.79
C LEU A 329 -10.58 -20.74 11.43
N VAL A 330 -10.57 -21.84 10.68
CA VAL A 330 -11.03 -23.14 11.16
C VAL A 330 -10.22 -23.59 12.38
N VAL A 331 -8.89 -23.54 12.31
CA VAL A 331 -8.00 -23.88 13.45
C VAL A 331 -8.28 -22.96 14.65
N THR A 332 -8.48 -21.67 14.41
CA THR A 332 -8.78 -20.68 15.46
C THR A 332 -10.08 -21.00 16.16
N LEU A 333 -11.15 -21.31 15.43
CA LEU A 333 -12.45 -21.66 15.99
C LEU A 333 -12.35 -22.95 16.83
N PHE A 334 -11.70 -23.99 16.29
CA PHE A 334 -11.50 -25.24 17.05
C PHE A 334 -10.67 -25.01 18.32
N TYR A 335 -9.64 -24.20 18.25
CA TYR A 335 -8.82 -23.84 19.40
C TYR A 335 -9.64 -23.13 20.49
N TYR A 336 -10.46 -22.12 20.11
CA TYR A 336 -11.27 -21.37 21.08
C TYR A 336 -12.40 -22.19 21.68
N PHE A 337 -13.08 -23.01 20.88
CA PHE A 337 -14.13 -23.89 21.38
C PHE A 337 -13.55 -25.02 22.26
N GLY A 338 -12.43 -25.61 21.86
CA GLY A 338 -11.76 -26.66 22.64
C GLY A 338 -11.26 -26.19 24.01
N ARG A 339 -10.86 -24.92 24.10
CA ARG A 339 -10.48 -24.27 25.37
C ARG A 339 -11.64 -23.69 26.18
N ASN A 340 -12.86 -23.71 25.66
CA ASN A 340 -13.98 -22.95 26.20
C ASN A 340 -13.71 -21.44 26.36
N ALA A 341 -12.84 -20.88 25.49
CA ALA A 341 -12.57 -19.45 25.44
C ALA A 341 -13.78 -18.66 24.90
N LEU A 342 -14.51 -19.24 23.96
CA LEU A 342 -15.78 -18.76 23.41
C LEU A 342 -16.80 -19.92 23.39
N SER A 343 -18.07 -19.61 23.61
CA SER A 343 -19.17 -20.50 23.24
C SER A 343 -19.33 -20.52 21.71
N PHE A 344 -20.02 -21.53 21.18
CA PHE A 344 -20.27 -21.64 19.75
C PHE A 344 -21.01 -20.41 19.19
N ASN A 345 -22.08 -19.96 19.90
CA ASN A 345 -22.85 -18.79 19.45
C ASN A 345 -21.99 -17.53 19.43
N GLU A 346 -21.21 -17.27 20.50
CA GLU A 346 -20.32 -16.12 20.54
C GLU A 346 -19.29 -16.14 19.41
N GLY A 347 -18.74 -17.32 19.08
CA GLY A 347 -17.83 -17.48 17.95
C GLY A 347 -18.50 -17.17 16.62
N MET A 348 -19.73 -17.65 16.42
CA MET A 348 -20.48 -17.39 15.19
C MET A 348 -20.92 -15.92 15.07
N ASP A 349 -21.25 -15.25 16.17
CA ASP A 349 -21.59 -13.81 16.18
C ASP A 349 -20.38 -12.93 15.77
N CYS A 350 -19.16 -13.38 16.03
CA CYS A 350 -17.95 -12.67 15.59
C CYS A 350 -17.79 -12.62 14.06
N LEU A 351 -18.35 -13.57 13.30
CA LEU A 351 -18.19 -13.63 11.86
C LEU A 351 -18.82 -12.43 11.14
N PRO A 352 -20.13 -12.12 11.33
CA PRO A 352 -20.74 -10.95 10.72
C PRO A 352 -20.16 -9.64 11.26
N GLU A 353 -19.77 -9.57 12.54
CA GLU A 353 -19.12 -8.37 13.08
C GLU A 353 -17.75 -8.12 12.45
N GLY A 354 -16.95 -9.16 12.23
CA GLY A 354 -15.68 -9.07 11.50
C GLY A 354 -15.88 -8.61 10.06
N PHE A 355 -16.91 -9.12 9.37
CA PHE A 355 -17.27 -8.65 8.03
C PHE A 355 -17.56 -7.13 8.02
N LYS A 356 -18.40 -6.67 8.95
CA LYS A 356 -18.76 -5.23 9.06
C LYS A 356 -17.54 -4.34 9.24
N GLN A 357 -16.53 -4.79 9.98
CA GLN A 357 -15.28 -4.03 10.17
C GLN A 357 -14.50 -3.83 8.87
N MET A 358 -14.63 -4.73 7.89
CA MET A 358 -13.91 -4.67 6.62
C MET A 358 -14.69 -3.93 5.51
N VAL A 359 -15.96 -3.60 5.73
CA VAL A 359 -16.80 -2.90 4.73
C VAL A 359 -16.13 -1.62 4.19
N PRO A 360 -15.50 -0.74 5.01
CA PRO A 360 -14.83 0.44 4.48
C PRO A 360 -13.71 0.09 3.49
N ALA A 361 -12.86 -0.88 3.80
CA ALA A 361 -11.79 -1.32 2.92
C ALA A 361 -12.33 -1.96 1.63
N ILE A 362 -13.37 -2.80 1.74
CA ILE A 362 -14.04 -3.43 0.59
C ILE A 362 -14.59 -2.36 -0.38
N LEU A 363 -15.28 -1.34 0.14
CA LEU A 363 -15.82 -0.26 -0.69
C LEU A 363 -14.73 0.53 -1.38
N ILE A 364 -13.65 0.88 -0.66
CA ILE A 364 -12.54 1.65 -1.23
C ILE A 364 -11.86 0.82 -2.33
N LEU A 365 -11.55 -0.45 -2.08
CA LEU A 365 -10.94 -1.34 -3.08
C LEU A 365 -11.83 -1.48 -4.31
N THR A 366 -13.13 -1.73 -4.14
CA THR A 366 -14.08 -1.84 -5.24
C THR A 366 -14.07 -0.58 -6.12
N PHE A 367 -14.11 0.61 -5.51
CA PHE A 367 -14.07 1.86 -6.25
C PHE A 367 -12.69 2.13 -6.87
N ALA A 368 -11.59 1.79 -6.19
CA ALA A 368 -10.24 1.94 -6.73
C ALA A 368 -10.04 1.07 -7.98
N TRP A 369 -10.45 -0.20 -7.94
CA TRP A 369 -10.40 -1.09 -9.10
C TRP A 369 -11.33 -0.64 -10.23
N SER A 370 -12.52 -0.13 -9.90
CA SER A 370 -13.43 0.43 -10.90
C SER A 370 -12.83 1.68 -11.57
N LEU A 371 -12.18 2.56 -10.78
CA LEU A 371 -11.46 3.71 -11.31
C LEU A 371 -10.32 3.29 -12.23
N LYS A 372 -9.57 2.26 -11.83
CA LYS A 372 -8.52 1.65 -12.67
C LYS A 372 -9.10 1.13 -13.99
N ALA A 373 -10.23 0.41 -13.96
CA ALA A 373 -10.90 -0.07 -15.16
C ALA A 373 -11.29 1.07 -16.10
N MET A 374 -11.84 2.18 -15.57
CA MET A 374 -12.13 3.40 -16.34
C MET A 374 -10.87 4.02 -16.96
N THR A 375 -9.79 4.07 -16.23
CA THR A 375 -8.50 4.62 -16.68
C THR A 375 -7.88 3.74 -17.77
N ASP A 376 -7.93 2.43 -17.59
CA ASP A 376 -7.43 1.44 -18.56
C ASP A 376 -8.24 1.48 -19.87
N SER A 377 -9.57 1.63 -19.79
CA SER A 377 -10.45 1.72 -20.98
C SER A 377 -10.21 2.97 -21.84
N LEU A 378 -9.64 4.02 -21.24
CA LEU A 378 -9.22 5.23 -21.95
C LEU A 378 -7.80 5.13 -22.56
N GLY A 379 -7.11 4.00 -22.39
CA GLY A 379 -5.77 3.78 -22.95
C GLY A 379 -4.65 4.52 -22.21
N ALA A 380 -4.76 4.69 -20.89
CA ALA A 380 -3.72 5.35 -20.10
C ALA A 380 -2.36 4.63 -20.17
N LYS A 381 -2.38 3.30 -20.19
CA LYS A 381 -1.17 2.47 -20.32
C LYS A 381 -0.44 2.74 -21.63
N GLU A 382 -1.18 2.76 -22.73
CA GLU A 382 -0.66 3.01 -24.07
C GLU A 382 -0.11 4.43 -24.19
N PHE A 383 -0.81 5.42 -23.67
CA PHE A 383 -0.36 6.81 -23.65
C PHE A 383 0.98 6.95 -22.91
N VAL A 384 1.08 6.39 -21.70
CA VAL A 384 2.32 6.45 -20.90
C VAL A 384 3.45 5.66 -21.55
N ALA A 385 3.16 4.48 -22.14
CA ALA A 385 4.17 3.71 -22.86
C ALA A 385 4.77 4.48 -24.05
N VAL A 386 3.96 5.20 -24.82
CA VAL A 386 4.43 6.08 -25.91
C VAL A 386 5.28 7.22 -25.37
N MET A 387 4.86 7.84 -24.28
CA MET A 387 5.59 8.95 -23.65
C MET A 387 6.99 8.48 -23.17
N VAL A 388 7.08 7.30 -22.55
CA VAL A 388 8.36 6.71 -22.11
C VAL A 388 9.28 6.43 -23.31
N LYS A 389 8.76 5.76 -24.34
CA LYS A 389 9.56 5.45 -25.55
C LYS A 389 10.10 6.69 -26.26
N SER A 390 9.31 7.77 -26.33
CA SER A 390 9.74 9.01 -26.95
C SER A 390 10.81 9.75 -26.14
N SER A 391 10.84 9.57 -24.83
CA SER A 391 11.78 10.23 -23.92
C SER A 391 13.16 9.53 -23.85
N ALA A 392 13.26 8.24 -24.22
CA ALA A 392 14.47 7.41 -24.04
C ALA A 392 15.63 7.72 -25.00
N GLY A 393 15.46 8.60 -25.98
CA GLY A 393 16.39 8.70 -27.13
C GLY A 393 17.70 9.48 -26.92
N SER A 394 17.93 10.24 -25.86
CA SER A 394 19.02 11.24 -25.89
C SER A 394 19.96 11.32 -24.69
N ALA A 395 19.73 10.59 -23.60
CA ALA A 395 20.61 10.68 -22.41
C ALA A 395 20.58 9.39 -21.56
N LEU A 396 21.19 8.32 -22.05
CA LEU A 396 21.21 7.00 -21.41
C LEU A 396 21.56 7.02 -19.91
N SER A 397 22.52 7.85 -19.48
CA SER A 397 22.92 7.92 -18.06
C SER A 397 21.83 8.52 -17.15
N PHE A 398 20.92 9.33 -17.69
CA PHE A 398 19.79 9.86 -16.95
C PHE A 398 18.54 8.99 -17.02
N LEU A 399 18.52 7.98 -17.90
CA LEU A 399 17.34 7.16 -18.14
C LEU A 399 16.82 6.48 -16.86
N PRO A 400 17.65 5.95 -15.94
CA PRO A 400 17.15 5.36 -14.70
C PRO A 400 16.32 6.33 -13.85
N VAL A 401 16.75 7.58 -13.71
CA VAL A 401 15.97 8.56 -12.94
C VAL A 401 14.69 8.96 -13.67
N PHE A 402 14.68 9.06 -15.00
CA PHE A 402 13.46 9.31 -15.76
C PHE A 402 12.46 8.15 -15.62
N ILE A 403 12.93 6.90 -15.73
CA ILE A 403 12.09 5.71 -15.50
C ILE A 403 11.53 5.72 -14.07
N PHE A 404 12.35 6.04 -13.07
CA PHE A 404 11.90 6.17 -11.69
C PHE A 404 10.77 7.19 -11.54
N LEU A 405 10.95 8.41 -12.10
CA LEU A 405 9.94 9.47 -12.01
C LEU A 405 8.66 9.14 -12.80
N ILE A 406 8.78 8.53 -13.97
CA ILE A 406 7.65 8.08 -14.76
C ILE A 406 6.89 6.97 -14.03
N ALA A 407 7.61 6.02 -13.43
CA ALA A 407 7.01 4.96 -12.64
C ALA A 407 6.26 5.52 -11.41
N ILE A 408 6.83 6.54 -10.72
CA ILE A 408 6.12 7.26 -9.65
C ILE A 408 4.80 7.85 -10.18
N GLY A 409 4.87 8.60 -11.28
CA GLY A 409 3.68 9.24 -11.85
C GLY A 409 2.62 8.24 -12.28
N LEU A 410 3.03 7.13 -12.91
CA LEU A 410 2.13 6.08 -13.36
C LEU A 410 1.48 5.34 -12.18
N ALA A 411 2.27 4.89 -11.21
CA ALA A 411 1.76 4.18 -10.04
C ALA A 411 0.85 5.09 -9.19
N PHE A 412 1.22 6.37 -9.01
CA PHE A 412 0.39 7.35 -8.34
C PHE A 412 -0.98 7.55 -9.02
N ALA A 413 -0.99 7.61 -10.36
CA ALA A 413 -2.19 7.83 -11.14
C ALA A 413 -3.08 6.59 -11.28
N THR A 414 -2.50 5.39 -11.31
CA THR A 414 -3.23 4.13 -11.50
C THR A 414 -3.56 3.43 -10.18
N GLY A 415 -2.88 3.78 -9.09
CA GLY A 415 -3.03 3.12 -7.79
C GLY A 415 -2.54 1.67 -7.78
N THR A 416 -1.62 1.31 -8.68
CA THR A 416 -1.08 -0.05 -8.72
C THR A 416 0.40 -0.07 -9.10
N SER A 417 1.21 -0.57 -8.19
CA SER A 417 2.61 -0.84 -8.46
C SER A 417 2.77 -2.01 -9.45
N TRP A 418 1.95 -3.04 -9.33
CA TRP A 418 1.96 -4.22 -10.22
C TRP A 418 1.68 -3.86 -11.68
N GLY A 419 0.65 -3.06 -11.94
CA GLY A 419 0.35 -2.58 -13.28
C GLY A 419 1.47 -1.71 -13.85
N THR A 420 2.10 -0.91 -13.01
CA THR A 420 3.19 -0.01 -13.40
C THR A 420 4.43 -0.77 -13.85
N PHE A 421 4.95 -1.70 -13.02
CA PHE A 421 6.14 -2.46 -13.42
C PHE A 421 5.83 -3.45 -14.56
N GLY A 422 4.61 -3.98 -14.61
CA GLY A 422 4.17 -4.85 -15.71
C GLY A 422 4.22 -4.19 -17.08
N ILE A 423 4.04 -2.87 -17.15
CA ILE A 423 4.18 -2.08 -18.38
C ILE A 423 5.65 -1.70 -18.64
N LEU A 424 6.33 -1.19 -17.61
CA LEU A 424 7.62 -0.53 -17.81
C LEU A 424 8.80 -1.50 -17.90
N ILE A 425 8.79 -2.65 -17.20
CA ILE A 425 9.90 -3.62 -17.24
C ILE A 425 10.11 -4.20 -18.65
N PRO A 426 9.09 -4.67 -19.38
CA PRO A 426 9.28 -5.12 -20.75
C PRO A 426 9.89 -4.06 -21.67
N ILE A 427 9.53 -2.78 -21.48
CA ILE A 427 10.10 -1.66 -22.24
C ILE A 427 11.59 -1.47 -21.90
N VAL A 428 11.94 -1.52 -20.61
CA VAL A 428 13.33 -1.43 -20.14
C VAL A 428 14.18 -2.58 -20.72
N VAL A 429 13.65 -3.80 -20.69
CA VAL A 429 14.30 -4.98 -21.25
C VAL A 429 14.53 -4.79 -22.75
N ALA A 430 13.48 -4.41 -23.50
CA ALA A 430 13.57 -4.19 -24.94
C ALA A 430 14.59 -3.10 -25.34
N ILE A 431 14.82 -2.09 -24.49
CA ILE A 431 15.81 -1.03 -24.74
C ILE A 431 17.24 -1.52 -24.52
N PHE A 432 17.50 -2.32 -23.46
CA PHE A 432 18.83 -2.56 -22.95
C PHE A 432 19.36 -3.98 -23.09
N GLN A 433 18.51 -4.98 -23.39
CA GLN A 433 18.89 -6.40 -23.35
C GLN A 433 20.17 -6.70 -24.14
N ASP A 434 20.32 -6.11 -25.34
CA ASP A 434 21.45 -6.32 -26.23
C ASP A 434 22.47 -5.16 -26.23
N VAL A 435 22.25 -4.13 -25.38
CA VAL A 435 23.04 -2.90 -25.38
C VAL A 435 23.91 -2.74 -24.14
N ASP A 436 23.29 -2.76 -22.94
CA ASP A 436 23.98 -2.58 -21.66
C ASP A 436 23.20 -3.26 -20.53
N THR A 437 23.60 -4.47 -20.16
CA THR A 437 22.97 -5.26 -19.08
C THR A 437 23.01 -4.53 -17.72
N ASN A 438 24.04 -3.74 -17.42
CA ASN A 438 24.11 -3.02 -16.16
C ASN A 438 23.07 -1.89 -16.13
N MET A 439 22.90 -1.17 -17.24
CA MET A 439 21.86 -0.15 -17.36
C MET A 439 20.46 -0.77 -17.35
N MET A 440 20.29 -1.96 -17.91
CA MET A 440 19.05 -2.73 -17.82
C MET A 440 18.68 -3.03 -16.35
N ILE A 441 19.61 -3.60 -15.59
CA ILE A 441 19.42 -3.92 -14.17
C ILE A 441 19.09 -2.66 -13.36
N LEU A 442 19.86 -1.59 -13.57
CA LEU A 442 19.65 -0.30 -12.90
C LEU A 442 18.26 0.29 -13.23
N SER A 443 17.87 0.23 -14.50
CA SER A 443 16.58 0.75 -14.97
C SER A 443 15.39 -0.10 -14.52
N MET A 444 15.54 -1.42 -14.49
CA MET A 444 14.55 -2.33 -13.89
C MET A 444 14.35 -2.02 -12.40
N SER A 445 15.44 -1.81 -11.67
CA SER A 445 15.38 -1.42 -10.26
C SER A 445 14.70 -0.06 -10.09
N ALA A 446 15.02 0.92 -10.92
CA ALA A 446 14.39 2.24 -10.91
C ALA A 446 12.87 2.18 -11.20
N CYS A 447 12.47 1.30 -12.12
CA CYS A 447 11.07 1.04 -12.42
C CYS A 447 10.32 0.50 -11.19
N MET A 448 10.83 -0.56 -10.56
CA MET A 448 10.21 -1.16 -9.38
C MET A 448 10.17 -0.17 -8.20
N ALA A 449 11.27 0.53 -7.95
CA ALA A 449 11.37 1.53 -6.90
C ALA A 449 10.39 2.68 -7.11
N GLY A 450 10.25 3.16 -8.34
CA GLY A 450 9.30 4.22 -8.71
C GLY A 450 7.85 3.76 -8.59
N ALA A 451 7.56 2.51 -8.99
CA ALA A 451 6.25 1.92 -8.84
C ALA A 451 5.81 1.89 -7.36
N VAL A 452 6.68 1.42 -6.46
CA VAL A 452 6.40 1.38 -5.02
C VAL A 452 6.31 2.79 -4.43
N CYS A 453 7.17 3.72 -4.86
CA CYS A 453 7.10 5.11 -4.39
C CYS A 453 5.79 5.80 -4.77
N GLY A 454 5.35 5.62 -6.02
CA GLY A 454 4.08 6.18 -6.51
C GLY A 454 2.88 5.57 -5.80
N ASP A 455 2.93 4.29 -5.54
CA ASP A 455 1.96 3.54 -4.76
C ASP A 455 1.82 4.10 -3.35
N HIS A 456 2.91 4.24 -2.62
CA HIS A 456 2.95 4.87 -1.29
C HIS A 456 2.41 6.31 -1.25
N CYS A 457 2.46 7.03 -2.36
CA CYS A 457 1.94 8.40 -2.44
C CYS A 457 0.46 8.44 -2.81
N SER A 458 -0.09 7.37 -3.37
CA SER A 458 -1.41 7.34 -3.99
C SER A 458 -2.54 7.02 -2.98
N PRO A 459 -3.57 7.88 -2.89
CA PRO A 459 -4.74 7.57 -2.05
C PRO A 459 -5.66 6.48 -2.63
N ILE A 460 -5.39 6.00 -3.84
CA ILE A 460 -6.14 4.91 -4.47
C ILE A 460 -5.32 3.62 -4.57
N SER A 461 -4.18 3.58 -3.90
CA SER A 461 -3.30 2.42 -3.88
C SER A 461 -3.86 1.29 -3.02
N ASP A 462 -3.72 0.07 -3.54
CA ASP A 462 -4.13 -1.15 -2.85
C ASP A 462 -3.40 -1.31 -1.51
N THR A 463 -2.06 -1.15 -1.50
CA THR A 463 -1.24 -1.34 -0.30
C THR A 463 -1.49 -0.25 0.73
N THR A 464 -1.64 1.01 0.31
CA THR A 464 -1.98 2.14 1.20
C THR A 464 -3.37 1.95 1.84
N ILE A 465 -4.35 1.42 1.07
CA ILE A 465 -5.68 1.08 1.60
C ILE A 465 -5.58 -0.07 2.61
N MET A 466 -4.85 -1.14 2.27
CA MET A 466 -4.69 -2.30 3.15
C MET A 466 -3.90 -1.96 4.42
N SER A 467 -2.87 -1.12 4.34
CA SER A 467 -2.11 -0.63 5.49
C SER A 467 -3.00 0.20 6.42
N SER A 468 -3.87 1.04 5.85
CA SER A 468 -4.89 1.77 6.61
C SER A 468 -5.86 0.84 7.32
N ALA A 469 -6.33 -0.21 6.62
CA ALA A 469 -7.24 -1.21 7.18
C ALA A 469 -6.56 -2.04 8.28
N GLY A 470 -5.35 -2.51 8.06
CA GLY A 470 -4.57 -3.24 9.06
C GLY A 470 -4.31 -2.43 10.33
N ALA A 471 -3.91 -1.18 10.19
CA ALA A 471 -3.73 -0.25 11.30
C ALA A 471 -5.06 0.23 11.90
N GLN A 472 -6.19 0.03 11.22
CA GLN A 472 -7.46 0.69 11.51
C GLN A 472 -7.29 2.22 11.61
N SER A 473 -6.55 2.79 10.68
CA SER A 473 -6.34 4.22 10.53
C SER A 473 -7.40 4.83 9.62
N VAL A 474 -7.69 6.11 9.81
CA VAL A 474 -8.42 6.88 8.79
C VAL A 474 -7.54 6.95 7.54
N HIS A 475 -8.03 6.43 6.42
CA HIS A 475 -7.24 6.25 5.20
C HIS A 475 -6.59 7.56 4.71
N ILE A 476 -7.36 8.64 4.63
CA ILE A 476 -6.83 9.92 4.16
C ILE A 476 -5.78 10.50 5.14
N ASN A 477 -5.89 10.22 6.45
CA ASN A 477 -4.89 10.63 7.42
C ASN A 477 -3.56 9.89 7.16
N HIS A 478 -3.64 8.57 6.86
CA HIS A 478 -2.47 7.81 6.48
C HIS A 478 -1.78 8.39 5.25
N VAL A 479 -2.52 8.60 4.16
CA VAL A 479 -1.99 9.21 2.92
C VAL A 479 -1.32 10.55 3.20
N GLN A 480 -2.01 11.47 3.89
CA GLN A 480 -1.49 12.83 4.14
C GLN A 480 -0.26 12.84 5.05
N THR A 481 -0.18 11.90 5.99
CA THR A 481 0.97 11.82 6.91
C THR A 481 2.16 11.13 6.29
N GLN A 482 1.95 10.16 5.40
CA GLN A 482 3.00 9.42 4.71
C GLN A 482 3.65 10.22 3.58
N LEU A 483 2.85 11.00 2.84
CA LEU A 483 3.28 11.70 1.64
C LEU A 483 4.57 12.53 1.81
N PRO A 484 4.75 13.38 2.86
CA PRO A 484 6.01 14.10 3.02
C PRO A 484 7.23 13.20 3.24
N TYR A 485 7.04 12.04 3.85
CA TYR A 485 8.09 11.06 4.08
C TYR A 485 8.49 10.36 2.79
N ALA A 486 7.51 9.89 2.02
CA ALA A 486 7.72 9.26 0.73
C ALA A 486 8.40 10.23 -0.27
N LEU A 487 7.96 11.49 -0.33
CA LEU A 487 8.56 12.52 -1.19
C LEU A 487 10.00 12.86 -0.82
N LEU A 488 10.32 12.90 0.49
CA LEU A 488 11.71 13.09 0.93
C LEU A 488 12.61 11.94 0.45
N VAL A 489 12.17 10.70 0.65
CA VAL A 489 12.91 9.52 0.20
C VAL A 489 12.99 9.48 -1.33
N ALA A 490 11.92 9.83 -2.03
CA ALA A 490 11.90 9.91 -3.50
C ALA A 490 12.93 10.92 -4.04
N GLY A 491 13.02 12.10 -3.41
CA GLY A 491 14.01 13.13 -3.77
C GLY A 491 15.45 12.63 -3.60
N VAL A 492 15.76 12.00 -2.46
CA VAL A 492 17.08 11.41 -2.21
C VAL A 492 17.35 10.24 -3.16
N SER A 493 16.35 9.39 -3.43
CA SER A 493 16.46 8.28 -4.38
C SER A 493 16.71 8.77 -5.81
N SER A 494 16.08 9.87 -6.22
CA SER A 494 16.33 10.50 -7.53
C SER A 494 17.79 10.93 -7.69
N ILE A 495 18.38 11.54 -6.65
CA ILE A 495 19.80 11.87 -6.63
C ILE A 495 20.65 10.59 -6.74
N SER A 496 20.29 9.55 -6.00
CA SER A 496 21.00 8.26 -6.06
C SER A 496 20.90 7.62 -7.45
N TYR A 497 19.75 7.68 -8.14
CA TYR A 497 19.61 7.17 -9.51
C TYR A 497 20.43 7.98 -10.53
N ILE A 498 20.48 9.31 -10.39
CA ILE A 498 21.36 10.15 -11.23
C ILE A 498 22.80 9.69 -11.05
N LEU A 499 23.29 9.61 -9.81
CA LEU A 499 24.66 9.19 -9.52
C LEU A 499 24.95 7.78 -10.03
N ALA A 500 24.03 6.83 -9.85
CA ALA A 500 24.19 5.45 -10.31
C ALA A 500 24.25 5.33 -11.83
N GLY A 501 23.50 6.15 -12.57
CA GLY A 501 23.56 6.20 -14.03
C GLY A 501 24.93 6.58 -14.57
N PHE A 502 25.68 7.44 -13.87
CA PHE A 502 27.06 7.81 -14.23
C PHE A 502 28.10 6.84 -13.65
N LEU A 503 27.98 6.45 -12.39
CA LEU A 503 28.98 5.66 -11.68
C LEU A 503 28.85 4.14 -11.95
N LYS A 504 27.71 3.69 -12.46
CA LYS A 504 27.38 2.28 -12.76
C LYS A 504 27.64 1.32 -11.57
N THR A 505 27.51 1.82 -10.33
CA THR A 505 27.66 1.07 -9.07
C THR A 505 26.55 1.45 -8.10
N PRO A 506 26.00 0.53 -7.29
CA PRO A 506 24.96 0.87 -6.32
C PRO A 506 25.52 1.48 -5.03
N TRP A 507 26.72 1.10 -4.62
CA TRP A 507 27.22 1.30 -3.25
C TRP A 507 27.49 2.77 -2.91
N ILE A 508 28.14 3.51 -3.83
CA ILE A 508 28.43 4.93 -3.62
C ILE A 508 27.14 5.77 -3.62
N PRO A 509 26.24 5.63 -4.62
CA PRO A 509 24.95 6.34 -4.60
C PRO A 509 24.09 6.03 -3.37
N LEU A 510 24.03 4.76 -2.95
CA LEU A 510 23.32 4.37 -1.75
C LEU A 510 23.92 5.00 -0.49
N GLY A 511 25.26 4.95 -0.35
CA GLY A 511 25.95 5.56 0.78
C GLY A 511 25.72 7.08 0.86
N ILE A 512 25.78 7.78 -0.26
CA ILE A 512 25.45 9.21 -0.35
C ILE A 512 23.98 9.44 0.04
N GLY A 513 23.04 8.62 -0.46
CA GLY A 513 21.63 8.70 -0.12
C GLY A 513 21.37 8.55 1.37
N VAL A 514 21.99 7.56 2.02
CA VAL A 514 21.88 7.34 3.48
C VAL A 514 22.40 8.55 4.26
N VAL A 515 23.58 9.09 3.90
CA VAL A 515 24.17 10.26 4.56
C VAL A 515 23.29 11.51 4.38
N LEU A 516 22.79 11.75 3.18
CA LEU A 516 21.88 12.88 2.90
C LEU A 516 20.59 12.75 3.71
N LEU A 517 19.97 11.59 3.72
CA LEU A 517 18.73 11.33 4.46
C LEU A 517 18.94 11.56 5.95
N PHE A 518 20.01 11.01 6.53
CA PHE A 518 20.36 11.19 7.94
C PHE A 518 20.62 12.67 8.25
N GLY A 519 21.39 13.37 7.42
CA GLY A 519 21.69 14.79 7.58
C GLY A 519 20.43 15.67 7.56
N ILE A 520 19.50 15.42 6.63
CA ILE A 520 18.21 16.14 6.57
C ILE A 520 17.39 15.90 7.83
N LEU A 521 17.29 14.67 8.31
CA LEU A 521 16.55 14.36 9.53
C LEU A 521 17.18 14.98 10.79
N LEU A 522 18.50 15.02 10.87
CA LEU A 522 19.20 15.74 11.95
C LEU A 522 18.95 17.25 11.90
N TRP A 523 18.94 17.83 10.69
CA TRP A 523 18.61 19.25 10.51
C TRP A 523 17.17 19.54 10.94
N ILE A 524 16.19 18.71 10.54
CA ILE A 524 14.80 18.84 10.99
C ILE A 524 14.72 18.78 12.52
N LYS A 525 15.36 17.80 13.15
CA LYS A 525 15.39 17.65 14.61
C LYS A 525 15.96 18.88 15.31
N THR A 526 17.09 19.39 14.85
CA THR A 526 17.75 20.55 15.45
C THR A 526 16.94 21.82 15.27
N SER A 527 16.29 22.00 14.12
CA SER A 527 15.40 23.11 13.84
C SER A 527 14.17 23.10 14.76
N GLN A 528 13.55 21.92 14.96
CA GLN A 528 12.41 21.79 15.88
C GLN A 528 12.79 22.08 17.33
N ASN A 529 13.94 21.63 17.78
CA ASN A 529 14.42 21.92 19.14
C ASN A 529 14.67 23.43 19.34
N ARG A 530 15.22 24.11 18.35
CA ARG A 530 15.42 25.58 18.41
C ARG A 530 14.10 26.35 18.48
N SER A 531 13.06 25.88 17.80
CA SER A 531 11.73 26.50 17.83
C SER A 531 11.05 26.33 19.19
N ARG A 532 11.21 25.16 19.84
CA ARG A 532 10.68 24.90 21.19
C ARG A 532 11.37 25.72 22.30
N VAL A 533 12.63 26.07 22.12
CA VAL A 533 13.37 26.90 23.08
C VAL A 533 13.02 28.39 22.95
N LYS A 534 12.49 28.81 21.78
CA LYS A 534 12.10 30.21 21.52
C LYS A 534 10.63 30.49 21.82
N ALA A 535 9.78 29.47 21.96
CA ALA A 535 8.39 29.55 22.38
C ALA A 535 8.25 29.31 23.88
#